data_36a9bfd46d63c29640e6989a72bb9f1f
#
_entry.id   36a9bfd46d63c29640e6989a72bb9f1f
#
_cell.length_a   1.000
_cell.length_b   1.000
_cell.length_c   1.000
_cell.angle_alpha   90.00
_cell.angle_beta   90.00
_cell.angle_gamma   90.00
#
_symmetry.space_group_name_H-M   'P 1'
#
loop_
_entity.id
_entity.type
_entity.pdbx_description
1 polymer ?
#
loop_
_entity_poly.entity_id
_entity_poly.type
_entity_poly.pdbx_seq_one_letter_code
_entity_poly.pdbx_strand_id
1 'polypeptide(L)'
;GAGPAEALDLPSHSDYYGIASIILFIFAAISAPELLCPDRRDGVISLYLVRPLTGSDYIIARWAAFFTVMLLVAWLPQLILLTGLVMGDPVPADYFIDNWLDIPRFLTAGTAIAAYTTTLALLTAGFTTRRAYASAFLVGLFVISTPFTTGLAEEIGGTAGQWISMFNLSNIPVHVNDVIFGEVSDVVSHAPAGEFASWILVGWFFVWTLVPAGILWIRYRRLSA
;
A
#
# COMPACT_ATOMS: atom_id res chain seq x y z
N GLY A 1 17.65 -30.69 -6.24
CA GLY A 1 18.67 -29.77 -5.76
C GLY A 1 18.00 -28.48 -5.32
N ALA A 2 18.52 -27.82 -4.30
CA ALA A 2 18.02 -26.52 -3.86
C ALA A 2 18.04 -25.53 -5.03
N GLY A 3 16.96 -24.78 -5.22
CA GLY A 3 16.90 -23.76 -6.28
C GLY A 3 17.84 -22.58 -5.98
N PRO A 4 18.14 -21.72 -6.96
CA PRO A 4 19.05 -20.58 -6.76
C PRO A 4 18.56 -19.61 -5.68
N ALA A 5 17.27 -19.51 -5.45
CA ALA A 5 16.67 -18.71 -4.37
C ALA A 5 17.02 -19.26 -2.97
N GLU A 6 16.97 -20.59 -2.78
CA GLU A 6 17.36 -21.25 -1.53
C GLU A 6 18.88 -21.17 -1.28
N ALA A 7 19.69 -21.22 -2.36
CA ALA A 7 21.15 -21.14 -2.25
C ALA A 7 21.64 -19.74 -1.86
N LEU A 8 20.87 -18.68 -2.17
CA LEU A 8 21.22 -17.29 -1.91
C LEU A 8 20.40 -16.67 -0.76
N ASP A 9 19.51 -17.44 -0.11
CA ASP A 9 18.60 -16.97 0.93
C ASP A 9 17.81 -15.71 0.50
N LEU A 10 17.38 -15.68 -0.77
CA LEU A 10 16.64 -14.57 -1.33
C LEU A 10 15.16 -14.66 -0.90
N PRO A 11 14.53 -13.53 -0.54
CA PRO A 11 13.12 -13.53 -0.20
C PRO A 11 12.27 -13.94 -1.42
N SER A 12 11.19 -14.65 -1.16
CA SER A 12 10.19 -14.95 -2.19
C SER A 12 9.50 -13.67 -2.68
N HIS A 13 8.81 -13.73 -3.82
CA HIS A 13 8.04 -12.58 -4.31
C HIS A 13 6.92 -12.15 -3.36
N SER A 14 6.34 -13.09 -2.59
CA SER A 14 5.33 -12.81 -1.57
C SER A 14 5.92 -12.11 -0.35
N ASP A 15 7.05 -12.61 0.18
CA ASP A 15 7.71 -12.05 1.37
C ASP A 15 8.26 -10.64 1.12
N TYR A 16 8.72 -10.38 -0.10
CA TYR A 16 9.20 -9.05 -0.48
C TYR A 16 8.16 -7.97 -0.17
N TYR A 17 6.88 -8.16 -0.53
CA TYR A 17 5.86 -7.15 -0.29
C TYR A 17 5.50 -6.98 1.19
N GLY A 18 5.68 -8.00 2.01
CA GLY A 18 5.56 -7.87 3.45
C GLY A 18 6.52 -6.81 4.01
N ILE A 19 7.78 -6.86 3.59
CA ILE A 19 8.83 -5.91 4.01
C ILE A 19 8.69 -4.58 3.25
N ALA A 20 8.48 -4.63 1.94
CA ALA A 20 8.40 -3.45 1.08
C ALA A 20 7.21 -2.55 1.41
N SER A 21 6.10 -3.08 1.92
CA SER A 21 4.95 -2.29 2.35
C SER A 21 5.34 -1.24 3.39
N ILE A 22 6.19 -1.59 4.35
CA ILE A 22 6.68 -0.67 5.39
C ILE A 22 7.50 0.46 4.75
N ILE A 23 8.40 0.11 3.82
CA ILE A 23 9.25 1.10 3.12
C ILE A 23 8.37 2.04 2.28
N LEU A 24 7.38 1.50 1.57
CA LEU A 24 6.43 2.27 0.79
C LEU A 24 5.61 3.23 1.66
N PHE A 25 5.22 2.81 2.87
CA PHE A 25 4.54 3.68 3.82
C PHE A 25 5.42 4.82 4.31
N ILE A 26 6.67 4.55 4.69
CA ILE A 26 7.61 5.59 5.11
C ILE A 26 7.85 6.57 3.96
N PHE A 27 8.08 6.08 2.76
CA PHE A 27 8.23 6.91 1.57
C PHE A 27 6.99 7.77 1.32
N ALA A 28 5.79 7.20 1.41
CA ALA A 28 4.53 7.92 1.25
C ALA A 28 4.32 8.98 2.34
N ALA A 29 4.68 8.68 3.60
CA ALA A 29 4.56 9.61 4.71
C ALA A 29 5.46 10.84 4.57
N ILE A 30 6.60 10.71 3.92
CA ILE A 30 7.51 11.81 3.65
C ILE A 30 7.06 12.59 2.40
N SER A 31 6.70 11.87 1.33
CA SER A 31 6.50 12.47 -0.01
C SER A 31 5.10 13.04 -0.23
N ALA A 32 4.03 12.41 0.30
CA ALA A 32 2.67 12.88 0.06
C ALA A 32 2.38 14.29 0.62
N PRO A 33 2.87 14.67 1.82
CA PRO A 33 2.70 16.03 2.32
C PRO A 33 3.37 17.11 1.46
N GLU A 34 4.46 16.76 0.75
CA GLU A 34 5.12 17.66 -0.18
C GLU A 34 4.25 18.02 -1.38
N LEU A 35 3.32 17.14 -1.76
CA LEU A 35 2.44 17.34 -2.92
C LEU A 35 1.23 18.22 -2.63
N LEU A 36 0.64 18.14 -1.42
CA LEU A 36 -0.63 18.82 -1.12
C LEU A 36 -0.51 19.96 -0.11
N CYS A 37 0.39 19.86 0.87
CA CYS A 37 0.50 20.86 1.93
C CYS A 37 0.98 22.23 1.43
N PRO A 38 1.97 22.35 0.51
CA PRO A 38 2.39 23.63 -0.01
C PRO A 38 1.29 24.34 -0.80
N ASP A 39 0.61 23.63 -1.70
CA ASP A 39 -0.43 24.20 -2.55
C ASP A 39 -1.59 24.78 -1.71
N ARG A 40 -1.86 24.15 -0.56
CA ARG A 40 -2.87 24.64 0.39
C ARG A 40 -2.38 25.81 1.25
N ARG A 41 -1.12 25.73 1.71
CA ARG A 41 -0.53 26.79 2.54
C ARG A 41 -0.35 28.08 1.78
N ASP A 42 0.12 27.98 0.55
CA ASP A 42 0.48 29.13 -0.27
C ASP A 42 -0.73 29.63 -1.10
N GLY A 43 -1.92 29.01 -0.95
CA GLY A 43 -3.16 29.42 -1.61
C GLY A 43 -3.16 29.22 -3.13
N VAL A 44 -2.22 28.42 -3.66
CA VAL A 44 -2.04 28.22 -5.10
C VAL A 44 -3.21 27.50 -5.76
N ILE A 45 -4.02 26.76 -4.97
CA ILE A 45 -5.20 26.06 -5.47
C ILE A 45 -6.17 27.02 -6.16
N SER A 46 -6.35 28.23 -5.65
CA SER A 46 -7.21 29.26 -6.27
C SER A 46 -6.71 29.67 -7.65
N LEU A 47 -5.41 29.68 -7.90
CA LEU A 47 -4.82 29.99 -9.20
C LEU A 47 -5.07 28.90 -10.24
N TYR A 48 -5.09 27.64 -9.82
CA TYR A 48 -5.45 26.52 -10.71
C TYR A 48 -6.94 26.57 -11.11
N LEU A 49 -7.81 27.00 -10.20
CA LEU A 49 -9.26 27.08 -10.41
C LEU A 49 -9.71 28.30 -11.25
N VAL A 50 -8.82 29.26 -11.54
CA VAL A 50 -9.08 30.35 -12.52
C VAL A 50 -9.12 29.82 -13.95
N ARG A 51 -8.48 28.70 -14.22
CA ARG A 51 -8.59 27.96 -15.49
C ARG A 51 -9.82 27.03 -15.42
N PRO A 52 -10.29 26.45 -16.55
CA PRO A 52 -11.43 25.54 -16.56
C PRO A 52 -11.08 24.16 -15.94
N LEU A 53 -10.34 24.16 -14.82
CA LEU A 53 -9.99 22.98 -14.04
C LEU A 53 -10.85 22.95 -12.80
N THR A 54 -11.48 21.79 -12.56
CA THR A 54 -12.26 21.57 -11.35
C THR A 54 -11.35 21.07 -10.20
N GLY A 55 -11.82 21.22 -8.95
CA GLY A 55 -11.12 20.64 -7.79
C GLY A 55 -10.99 19.12 -7.89
N SER A 56 -11.92 18.47 -8.60
CA SER A 56 -11.84 17.03 -8.89
C SER A 56 -10.68 16.70 -9.82
N ASP A 57 -10.49 17.47 -10.90
CA ASP A 57 -9.39 17.25 -11.85
C ASP A 57 -8.04 17.42 -11.17
N TYR A 58 -7.94 18.44 -10.30
CA TYR A 58 -6.74 18.68 -9.52
C TYR A 58 -6.37 17.47 -8.63
N ILE A 59 -7.31 16.96 -7.85
CA ILE A 59 -7.00 15.87 -6.91
C ILE A 59 -6.76 14.54 -7.63
N ILE A 60 -7.49 14.27 -8.71
CA ILE A 60 -7.26 13.06 -9.53
C ILE A 60 -5.87 13.11 -10.17
N ALA A 61 -5.46 14.26 -10.73
CA ALA A 61 -4.13 14.41 -11.30
C ALA A 61 -3.02 14.22 -10.25
N ARG A 62 -3.19 14.79 -9.04
CA ARG A 62 -2.24 14.61 -7.94
C ARG A 62 -2.18 13.17 -7.46
N TRP A 63 -3.34 12.53 -7.34
CA TRP A 63 -3.42 11.11 -6.98
C TRP A 63 -2.74 10.24 -8.02
N ALA A 64 -3.05 10.43 -9.31
CA ALA A 64 -2.48 9.65 -10.40
C ALA A 64 -0.95 9.82 -10.50
N ALA A 65 -0.45 11.06 -10.35
CA ALA A 65 0.97 11.34 -10.37
C ALA A 65 1.70 10.62 -9.21
N PHE A 66 1.16 10.72 -8.00
CA PHE A 66 1.78 10.07 -6.84
C PHE A 66 1.66 8.54 -6.91
N PHE A 67 0.51 8.04 -7.35
CA PHE A 67 0.30 6.62 -7.60
C PHE A 67 1.30 6.05 -8.60
N THR A 68 1.59 6.76 -9.70
CA THR A 68 2.61 6.34 -10.68
C THR A 68 3.99 6.22 -10.06
N VAL A 69 4.38 7.18 -9.21
CA VAL A 69 5.66 7.09 -8.48
C VAL A 69 5.67 5.88 -7.55
N MET A 70 4.58 5.66 -6.80
CA MET A 70 4.44 4.51 -5.89
C MET A 70 4.48 3.18 -6.64
N LEU A 71 3.87 3.10 -7.83
CA LEU A 71 3.97 1.93 -8.70
C LEU A 71 5.41 1.64 -9.12
N LEU A 72 6.15 2.65 -9.54
CA LEU A 72 7.55 2.47 -9.93
C LEU A 72 8.38 1.96 -8.76
N VAL A 73 8.18 2.50 -7.56
CA VAL A 73 8.87 2.05 -6.35
C VAL A 73 8.49 0.62 -5.96
N ALA A 74 7.21 0.22 -6.18
CA ALA A 74 6.75 -1.13 -5.88
C ALA A 74 7.21 -2.16 -6.92
N TRP A 75 7.14 -1.84 -8.21
CA TRP A 75 7.40 -2.80 -9.29
C TRP A 75 8.88 -2.97 -9.65
N LEU A 76 9.66 -1.87 -9.60
CA LEU A 76 11.03 -1.88 -10.11
C LEU A 76 11.93 -2.88 -9.36
N PRO A 77 11.91 -2.94 -8.01
CA PRO A 77 12.69 -3.96 -7.30
C PRO A 77 12.23 -5.39 -7.58
N GLN A 78 10.91 -5.62 -7.77
CA GLN A 78 10.37 -6.93 -8.12
C GLN A 78 10.84 -7.40 -9.50
N LEU A 79 10.91 -6.50 -10.48
CA LEU A 79 11.47 -6.81 -11.81
C LEU A 79 12.95 -7.13 -11.74
N ILE A 80 13.70 -6.44 -10.88
CA ILE A 80 15.12 -6.73 -10.63
C ILE A 80 15.27 -8.10 -9.96
N LEU A 81 14.42 -8.40 -8.95
CA LEU A 81 14.43 -9.69 -8.27
C LEU A 81 14.12 -10.84 -9.25
N LEU A 82 13.06 -10.70 -10.06
CA LEU A 82 12.72 -11.68 -11.11
C LEU A 82 13.89 -11.89 -12.08
N THR A 83 14.51 -10.80 -12.53
CA THR A 83 15.65 -10.90 -13.45
C THR A 83 16.82 -11.62 -12.79
N GLY A 84 17.09 -11.34 -11.51
CA GLY A 84 18.14 -12.00 -10.74
C GLY A 84 17.89 -13.50 -10.57
N LEU A 85 16.65 -13.90 -10.26
CA LEU A 85 16.26 -15.29 -10.10
C LEU A 85 16.35 -16.06 -11.42
N VAL A 86 15.85 -15.47 -12.52
CA VAL A 86 15.95 -16.08 -13.86
C VAL A 86 17.41 -16.26 -14.29
N MET A 87 18.27 -15.25 -14.06
CA MET A 87 19.69 -15.33 -14.45
C MET A 87 20.54 -16.23 -13.53
N GLY A 88 20.07 -16.45 -12.31
CA GLY A 88 20.74 -17.32 -11.35
C GLY A 88 20.43 -18.82 -11.52
N ASP A 89 19.38 -19.14 -12.30
CA ASP A 89 19.01 -20.53 -12.56
C ASP A 89 19.92 -21.16 -13.62
N PRO A 90 20.33 -22.43 -13.47
CA PRO A 90 21.07 -23.16 -14.47
C PRO A 90 20.40 -23.25 -15.84
N VAL A 91 19.07 -23.22 -15.88
CA VAL A 91 18.23 -23.21 -17.09
C VAL A 91 17.22 -22.07 -17.05
N PRO A 92 17.64 -20.83 -17.38
CA PRO A 92 16.80 -19.64 -17.24
C PRO A 92 15.41 -19.71 -17.93
N ALA A 93 15.33 -20.42 -19.05
CA ALA A 93 14.09 -20.58 -19.80
C ALA A 93 13.07 -21.44 -19.04
N ASP A 94 13.50 -22.51 -18.41
CA ASP A 94 12.62 -23.40 -17.63
C ASP A 94 12.10 -22.68 -16.40
N TYR A 95 12.98 -21.96 -15.67
CA TYR A 95 12.59 -21.14 -14.53
C TYR A 95 11.49 -20.13 -14.91
N PHE A 96 11.69 -19.41 -16.02
CA PHE A 96 10.71 -18.41 -16.48
C PHE A 96 9.36 -19.05 -16.85
N ILE A 97 9.38 -20.22 -17.49
CA ILE A 97 8.15 -20.94 -17.89
C ILE A 97 7.41 -21.45 -16.65
N ASP A 98 8.12 -21.96 -15.65
CA ASP A 98 7.52 -22.50 -14.43
C ASP A 98 6.93 -21.41 -13.52
N ASN A 99 7.53 -20.21 -13.52
CA ASN A 99 7.17 -19.10 -12.62
C ASN A 99 6.51 -17.90 -13.34
N TRP A 100 6.05 -18.04 -14.58
CA TRP A 100 5.47 -16.93 -15.34
C TRP A 100 4.22 -16.30 -14.67
N LEU A 101 3.49 -17.08 -13.85
CA LEU A 101 2.33 -16.60 -13.09
C LEU A 101 2.70 -15.61 -11.99
N ASP A 102 3.95 -15.58 -11.55
CA ASP A 102 4.37 -14.62 -10.53
C ASP A 102 4.41 -13.20 -11.06
N ILE A 103 4.59 -13.03 -12.39
CA ILE A 103 4.56 -11.72 -13.03
C ILE A 103 3.22 -10.99 -12.79
N PRO A 104 2.05 -11.52 -13.21
CA PRO A 104 0.78 -10.87 -12.94
C PRO A 104 0.47 -10.78 -11.43
N ARG A 105 0.93 -11.73 -10.62
CA ARG A 105 0.74 -11.70 -9.17
C ARG A 105 1.45 -10.51 -8.53
N PHE A 106 2.76 -10.34 -8.75
CA PHE A 106 3.47 -9.22 -8.15
C PHE A 106 3.06 -7.86 -8.74
N LEU A 107 2.68 -7.79 -10.02
CA LEU A 107 2.14 -6.56 -10.59
C LEU A 107 0.81 -6.16 -9.93
N THR A 108 -0.10 -7.11 -9.73
CA THR A 108 -1.38 -6.84 -9.06
C THR A 108 -1.21 -6.51 -7.59
N ALA A 109 -0.37 -7.24 -6.85
CA ALA A 109 -0.06 -6.98 -5.45
C ALA A 109 0.59 -5.60 -5.27
N GLY A 110 1.62 -5.27 -6.07
CA GLY A 110 2.26 -3.96 -6.05
C GLY A 110 1.30 -2.81 -6.39
N THR A 111 0.39 -3.03 -7.34
CA THR A 111 -0.66 -2.05 -7.68
C THR A 111 -1.61 -1.82 -6.49
N ALA A 112 -2.04 -2.88 -5.83
CA ALA A 112 -2.91 -2.81 -4.66
C ALA A 112 -2.23 -2.03 -3.52
N ILE A 113 -1.00 -2.39 -3.17
CA ILE A 113 -0.22 -1.71 -2.12
C ILE A 113 -0.01 -0.23 -2.47
N ALA A 114 0.37 0.08 -3.71
CA ALA A 114 0.58 1.45 -4.17
C ALA A 114 -0.71 2.27 -4.13
N ALA A 115 -1.86 1.72 -4.54
CA ALA A 115 -3.14 2.41 -4.51
C ALA A 115 -3.60 2.71 -3.07
N TYR A 116 -3.47 1.74 -2.18
CA TYR A 116 -3.81 1.87 -0.77
C TYR A 116 -2.96 2.93 -0.08
N THR A 117 -1.63 2.82 -0.18
CA THR A 117 -0.70 3.76 0.45
C THR A 117 -0.82 5.17 -0.10
N THR A 118 -0.95 5.33 -1.42
CA THR A 118 -1.20 6.62 -2.07
C THR A 118 -2.45 7.29 -1.51
N THR A 119 -3.54 6.54 -1.44
CA THR A 119 -4.84 7.08 -1.04
C THR A 119 -4.85 7.53 0.42
N LEU A 120 -4.31 6.72 1.34
CA LEU A 120 -4.20 7.09 2.75
C LEU A 120 -3.26 8.26 2.98
N ALA A 121 -2.11 8.26 2.31
CA ALA A 121 -1.13 9.33 2.46
C ALA A 121 -1.66 10.68 1.95
N LEU A 122 -2.33 10.70 0.79
CA LEU A 122 -2.95 11.92 0.27
C LEU A 122 -4.17 12.35 1.08
N LEU A 123 -4.96 11.42 1.64
CA LEU A 123 -6.04 11.76 2.55
C LEU A 123 -5.49 12.52 3.76
N THR A 124 -4.47 12.00 4.44
CA THR A 124 -3.89 12.64 5.62
C THR A 124 -3.27 14.00 5.29
N ALA A 125 -2.53 14.11 4.17
CA ALA A 125 -1.99 15.36 3.68
C ALA A 125 -3.09 16.36 3.29
N GLY A 126 -4.22 15.89 2.78
CA GLY A 126 -5.38 16.69 2.42
C GLY A 126 -6.07 17.38 3.61
N PHE A 127 -5.87 16.94 4.85
CA PHE A 127 -6.51 17.53 6.04
C PHE A 127 -5.69 18.62 6.72
N THR A 128 -4.40 18.74 6.43
CA THR A 128 -3.52 19.73 7.08
C THR A 128 -2.76 20.57 6.06
N THR A 129 -2.33 21.75 6.48
CA THR A 129 -1.43 22.64 5.71
C THR A 129 0.02 22.50 6.14
N ARG A 130 0.28 21.78 7.25
CA ARG A 130 1.62 21.61 7.82
C ARG A 130 2.16 20.21 7.53
N ARG A 131 3.25 20.15 6.76
CA ARG A 131 3.90 18.89 6.34
C ARG A 131 4.21 17.97 7.51
N ALA A 132 4.84 18.51 8.56
CA ALA A 132 5.25 17.74 9.72
C ALA A 132 4.07 17.05 10.42
N TYR A 133 2.90 17.71 10.50
CA TYR A 133 1.71 17.10 11.09
C TYR A 133 1.13 15.99 10.22
N ALA A 134 1.13 16.15 8.89
CA ALA A 134 0.67 15.11 7.98
C ALA A 134 1.55 13.86 8.07
N SER A 135 2.88 14.05 8.00
CA SER A 135 3.84 12.94 8.12
C SER A 135 3.76 12.26 9.48
N ALA A 136 3.77 13.04 10.57
CA ALA A 136 3.70 12.49 11.91
C ALA A 136 2.39 11.74 12.17
N PHE A 137 1.26 12.26 11.67
CA PHE A 137 -0.04 11.60 11.79
C PHE A 137 -0.05 10.26 11.02
N LEU A 138 0.45 10.24 9.78
CA LEU A 138 0.48 9.03 8.98
C LEU A 138 1.40 7.97 9.61
N VAL A 139 2.63 8.35 9.98
CA VAL A 139 3.56 7.44 10.66
C VAL A 139 2.99 6.95 11.98
N GLY A 140 2.43 7.87 12.80
CA GLY A 140 1.81 7.52 14.07
C GLY A 140 0.66 6.53 13.92
N LEU A 141 -0.19 6.75 12.90
CA LEU A 141 -1.33 5.88 12.60
C LEU A 141 -0.85 4.44 12.30
N PHE A 142 0.22 4.28 11.53
CA PHE A 142 0.78 2.97 11.21
C PHE A 142 1.53 2.34 12.37
N VAL A 143 2.40 3.10 13.03
CA VAL A 143 3.21 2.60 14.15
C VAL A 143 2.34 2.20 15.35
N ILE A 144 1.26 2.94 15.61
CA ILE A 144 0.36 2.66 16.73
C ILE A 144 -0.67 1.57 16.37
N SER A 145 -1.11 1.48 15.10
CA SER A 145 -2.15 0.51 14.71
C SER A 145 -1.74 -0.92 15.01
N THR A 146 -0.48 -1.30 14.72
CA THR A 146 -0.02 -2.67 14.91
C THR A 146 -0.03 -3.12 16.38
N PRO A 147 0.68 -2.50 17.33
CA PRO A 147 0.68 -2.97 18.70
C PRO A 147 -0.69 -2.83 19.38
N PHE A 148 -1.45 -1.79 19.01
CA PHE A 148 -2.78 -1.57 19.56
C PHE A 148 -3.77 -2.66 19.13
N THR A 149 -3.82 -2.98 17.83
CA THR A 149 -4.73 -4.00 17.31
C THR A 149 -4.31 -5.40 17.72
N THR A 150 -3.00 -5.70 17.73
CA THR A 150 -2.49 -6.99 18.15
C THR A 150 -2.78 -7.25 19.63
N GLY A 151 -2.43 -6.31 20.50
CA GLY A 151 -2.67 -6.44 21.94
C GLY A 151 -4.15 -6.60 22.29
N LEU A 152 -5.03 -5.81 21.66
CA LEU A 152 -6.48 -5.96 21.87
C LEU A 152 -7.04 -7.25 21.28
N ALA A 153 -6.53 -7.68 20.14
CA ALA A 153 -6.98 -8.92 19.50
C ALA A 153 -6.62 -10.15 20.33
N GLU A 154 -5.42 -10.17 20.93
CA GLU A 154 -4.97 -11.24 21.84
C GLU A 154 -5.76 -11.25 23.15
N GLU A 155 -6.01 -10.07 23.75
CA GLU A 155 -6.74 -9.93 25.02
C GLU A 155 -8.20 -10.40 24.88
N ILE A 156 -8.87 -9.99 23.79
CA ILE A 156 -10.31 -10.25 23.58
C ILE A 156 -10.52 -11.66 23.01
N GLY A 157 -9.65 -12.09 22.09
CA GLY A 157 -9.71 -13.40 21.45
C GLY A 157 -10.95 -13.65 20.58
N GLY A 158 -11.04 -14.84 20.01
CA GLY A 158 -12.19 -15.29 19.21
C GLY A 158 -12.50 -14.40 18.00
N THR A 159 -13.73 -14.46 17.50
CA THR A 159 -14.17 -13.69 16.33
C THR A 159 -14.06 -12.18 16.52
N ALA A 160 -14.25 -11.68 17.73
CA ALA A 160 -14.10 -10.25 18.02
C ALA A 160 -12.64 -9.82 17.89
N GLY A 161 -11.69 -10.62 18.36
CA GLY A 161 -10.26 -10.38 18.19
C GLY A 161 -9.85 -10.39 16.72
N GLN A 162 -10.40 -11.30 15.90
CA GLN A 162 -10.19 -11.32 14.46
C GLN A 162 -10.62 -10.02 13.79
N TRP A 163 -11.81 -9.48 14.11
CA TRP A 163 -12.29 -8.20 13.59
C TRP A 163 -11.43 -7.03 14.04
N ILE A 164 -10.95 -7.03 15.28
CA ILE A 164 -10.03 -5.99 15.78
C ILE A 164 -8.72 -6.03 14.99
N SER A 165 -8.17 -7.21 14.73
CA SER A 165 -6.97 -7.39 13.93
C SER A 165 -7.11 -6.84 12.48
N MET A 166 -8.32 -6.82 11.91
CA MET A 166 -8.62 -6.22 10.61
C MET A 166 -8.41 -4.70 10.56
N PHE A 167 -8.36 -4.01 11.70
CA PHE A 167 -8.06 -2.58 11.78
C PHE A 167 -6.56 -2.28 11.83
N ASN A 168 -5.71 -3.29 11.73
CA ASN A 168 -4.28 -3.08 11.54
C ASN A 168 -4.00 -2.58 10.13
N LEU A 169 -3.83 -1.26 10.01
CA LEU A 169 -3.67 -0.58 8.73
C LEU A 169 -2.39 -1.02 7.98
N SER A 170 -1.37 -1.47 8.70
CA SER A 170 -0.14 -1.98 8.10
C SER A 170 -0.35 -3.33 7.42
N ASN A 171 -1.24 -4.17 7.97
CA ASN A 171 -1.44 -5.54 7.51
C ASN A 171 -2.47 -5.63 6.37
N ILE A 172 -3.37 -4.65 6.21
CA ILE A 172 -4.42 -4.68 5.17
C ILE A 172 -3.86 -4.97 3.77
N PRO A 173 -2.85 -4.25 3.27
CA PRO A 173 -2.30 -4.53 1.94
C PRO A 173 -1.51 -5.84 1.89
N VAL A 174 -0.93 -6.29 3.02
CA VAL A 174 -0.20 -7.55 3.11
C VAL A 174 -1.16 -8.74 3.02
N HIS A 175 -2.31 -8.68 3.67
CA HIS A 175 -3.36 -9.71 3.53
C HIS A 175 -3.84 -9.88 2.08
N VAL A 176 -3.93 -8.78 1.32
CA VAL A 176 -4.29 -8.86 -0.11
C VAL A 176 -3.16 -9.49 -0.93
N ASN A 177 -1.91 -9.18 -0.60
CA ASN A 177 -0.76 -9.84 -1.20
C ASN A 177 -0.83 -11.36 -0.99
N ASP A 178 -1.07 -11.79 0.24
CA ASP A 178 -1.18 -13.20 0.59
C ASP A 178 -2.32 -13.90 -0.16
N VAL A 179 -3.45 -13.23 -0.32
CA VAL A 179 -4.56 -13.76 -1.15
C VAL A 179 -4.17 -13.90 -2.63
N ILE A 180 -3.39 -12.97 -3.18
CA ILE A 180 -2.95 -12.98 -4.58
C ILE A 180 -1.94 -14.11 -4.83
N PHE A 181 -0.99 -14.29 -3.90
CA PHE A 181 0.03 -15.34 -4.02
C PHE A 181 -0.49 -16.72 -3.57
N GLY A 182 -1.51 -16.76 -2.72
CA GLY A 182 -2.03 -18.00 -2.12
C GLY A 182 -1.12 -18.52 -0.99
N GLU A 183 -0.26 -17.68 -0.45
CA GLU A 183 0.70 -17.98 0.61
C GLU A 183 0.54 -16.97 1.73
N VAL A 184 0.82 -17.35 2.96
CA VAL A 184 0.78 -16.45 4.13
C VAL A 184 2.18 -15.94 4.39
N SER A 185 2.40 -14.64 4.28
CA SER A 185 3.69 -14.02 4.55
C SER A 185 4.00 -14.03 6.06
N ASP A 186 5.28 -14.09 6.41
CA ASP A 186 5.75 -14.09 7.81
C ASP A 186 5.25 -12.86 8.60
N VAL A 187 5.06 -11.73 7.92
CA VAL A 187 4.61 -10.48 8.55
C VAL A 187 3.21 -10.60 9.18
N VAL A 188 2.33 -11.40 8.59
CA VAL A 188 0.94 -11.57 9.05
C VAL A 188 0.61 -13.00 9.47
N SER A 189 1.58 -13.91 9.50
CA SER A 189 1.40 -15.32 9.84
C SER A 189 0.74 -15.53 11.21
N HIS A 190 0.94 -14.59 12.12
CA HIS A 190 0.37 -14.62 13.49
C HIS A 190 -0.83 -13.70 13.66
N ALA A 191 -1.28 -13.00 12.58
CA ALA A 191 -2.41 -12.10 12.67
C ALA A 191 -3.74 -12.86 12.64
N PRO A 192 -4.61 -12.75 13.68
CA PRO A 192 -5.90 -13.45 13.72
C PRO A 192 -6.82 -13.14 12.52
N ALA A 193 -6.63 -12.00 11.87
CA ALA A 193 -7.36 -11.62 10.66
C ALA A 193 -7.09 -12.55 9.46
N GLY A 194 -5.93 -13.21 9.40
CA GLY A 194 -5.60 -14.17 8.35
C GLY A 194 -6.51 -15.39 8.28
N GLU A 195 -7.27 -15.67 9.34
CA GLU A 195 -8.24 -16.77 9.39
C GLU A 195 -9.55 -16.45 8.62
N PHE A 196 -9.78 -15.20 8.23
CA PHE A 196 -10.95 -14.83 7.44
C PHE A 196 -10.87 -15.34 6.01
N ALA A 197 -12.05 -15.60 5.43
CA ALA A 197 -12.14 -15.96 4.02
C ALA A 197 -11.58 -14.83 3.13
N SER A 198 -10.86 -15.18 2.07
CA SER A 198 -10.16 -14.24 1.17
C SER A 198 -11.04 -13.11 0.65
N TRP A 199 -12.33 -13.36 0.40
CA TRP A 199 -13.26 -12.31 -0.07
C TRP A 199 -13.52 -11.22 0.98
N ILE A 200 -13.44 -11.55 2.30
CA ILE A 200 -13.57 -10.57 3.39
C ILE A 200 -12.34 -9.67 3.43
N LEU A 201 -11.15 -10.25 3.31
CA LEU A 201 -9.88 -9.51 3.29
C LEU A 201 -9.82 -8.54 2.11
N VAL A 202 -10.15 -9.03 0.92
CA VAL A 202 -10.22 -8.20 -0.30
C VAL A 202 -11.29 -7.13 -0.18
N GLY A 203 -12.48 -7.46 0.32
CA GLY A 203 -13.56 -6.50 0.54
C GLY A 203 -13.15 -5.39 1.53
N TRP A 204 -12.47 -5.75 2.62
CA TRP A 204 -11.96 -4.81 3.61
C TRP A 204 -10.90 -3.87 3.04
N PHE A 205 -9.99 -4.40 2.22
CA PHE A 205 -9.03 -3.59 1.47
C PHE A 205 -9.71 -2.55 0.58
N PHE A 206 -10.75 -2.95 -0.17
CA PHE A 206 -11.50 -2.00 -0.99
C PHE A 206 -12.21 -0.93 -0.16
N VAL A 207 -12.74 -1.27 1.00
CA VAL A 207 -13.32 -0.28 1.92
C VAL A 207 -12.26 0.74 2.33
N TRP A 208 -11.09 0.30 2.78
CA TRP A 208 -9.99 1.17 3.23
C TRP A 208 -9.25 1.89 2.09
N THR A 209 -9.52 1.55 0.85
CA THR A 209 -8.99 2.27 -0.32
C THR A 209 -10.03 3.24 -0.89
N LEU A 210 -11.26 2.78 -1.10
CA LEU A 210 -12.30 3.57 -1.78
C LEU A 210 -12.95 4.62 -0.86
N VAL A 211 -13.15 4.32 0.43
CA VAL A 211 -13.74 5.30 1.37
C VAL A 211 -12.81 6.50 1.54
N PRO A 212 -11.51 6.35 1.83
CA PRO A 212 -10.57 7.45 1.86
C PRO A 212 -10.47 8.23 0.54
N ALA A 213 -10.48 7.52 -0.61
CA ALA A 213 -10.48 8.16 -1.92
C ALA A 213 -11.74 9.02 -2.14
N GLY A 214 -12.91 8.49 -1.75
CA GLY A 214 -14.18 9.20 -1.82
C GLY A 214 -14.21 10.45 -0.93
N ILE A 215 -13.71 10.35 0.30
CA ILE A 215 -13.60 11.50 1.22
C ILE A 215 -12.70 12.58 0.63
N LEU A 216 -11.54 12.18 0.10
CA LEU A 216 -10.59 13.08 -0.54
C LEU A 216 -11.23 13.78 -1.75
N TRP A 217 -11.90 13.04 -2.62
CA TRP A 217 -12.58 13.57 -3.80
C TRP A 217 -13.71 14.53 -3.43
N ILE A 218 -14.61 14.18 -2.51
CA ILE A 218 -15.71 15.04 -2.05
C ILE A 218 -15.17 16.34 -1.44
N ARG A 219 -14.09 16.25 -0.66
CA ARG A 219 -13.46 17.42 -0.05
C ARG A 219 -12.97 18.43 -1.09
N TYR A 220 -12.25 17.95 -2.13
CA TYR A 220 -11.69 18.83 -3.14
C TYR A 220 -12.75 19.32 -4.15
N ARG A 221 -13.77 18.53 -4.44
CA ARG A 221 -14.91 18.96 -5.25
C ARG A 221 -15.62 20.17 -4.65
N ARG A 222 -15.73 20.25 -3.32
CA ARG A 222 -16.34 21.40 -2.65
C ARG A 222 -15.53 22.68 -2.68
N LEU A 223 -14.26 22.62 -3.02
CA LEU A 223 -13.39 23.80 -3.15
C LEU A 223 -13.60 24.54 -4.49
N SER A 224 -14.25 23.90 -5.47
CA SER A 224 -14.56 24.45 -6.78
C SER A 224 -16.02 24.90 -6.93
N ALA A 225 -16.83 24.73 -5.91
CA ALA A 225 -18.21 25.21 -5.83
C ALA A 225 -18.29 26.49 -5.01
#